data_07cf9dab629cc2bec16418dd5f2ee775
#
_entry.id   07cf9dab629cc2bec16418dd5f2ee775
#
_cell.length_a   1.000
_cell.length_b   1.000
_cell.length_c   1.000
_cell.angle_alpha   90.00
_cell.angle_beta   90.00
_cell.angle_gamma   90.00
#
_symmetry.space_group_name_H-M   'P 1'
#
loop_
_entity.id
_entity.type
_entity.pdbx_description
1 polymer ?
#
loop_
_entity_poly.entity_id
_entity_poly.type
_entity_poly.pdbx_seq_one_letter_code
_entity_poly.pdbx_strand_id
1 'polypeptide(L)'
;MLVVGAAVLVLVLAHPAVDESWENHPAHFWLVLTAAAINVVLGYAVGVAARRRRDARLFLVSLAFVSAAGFLGLHALATPGVLIGQNAGFELATPVGLVVAGVFAATSGLPLRPRAAERVLSWAWLLTGGLFVLMAFWAVISLAEVRPLSGELGTEQLDGWQITLAAIGVVFYTAAAVGYYRLYRRRREPFLLVIAVAFALLAEAMLVIAWARNWRVSWWEWHLLMLVAFVTIAISARTEWHEERFSPLYLDETLAGTREVSVLFADLQGFTPYAEQTSPARVAAMLNGYYGRLVPLLEADGGVVHQIIGDAVMVIFNQNGDQPDHAAQAAHTALSFQAAAAQLADAHPEWPRFRAAVNSGEALAGLVGGPSGHRKHGVVGDTVNLAARLEAQAPVGGVVIGAETAAALPVGALVERLPPLEVKGKDEPVEAYLLHRLGPEA
;
A
#
# COMPACT_ATOMS: atom_id res chain seq x y z
N MET A 1 4.68 -6.66 25.65
CA MET A 1 5.22 -7.81 24.92
C MET A 1 6.74 -7.75 24.80
N LEU A 2 7.36 -6.69 24.27
CA LEU A 2 8.83 -6.53 24.24
C LEU A 2 9.55 -6.79 25.59
N VAL A 3 8.95 -6.33 26.68
CA VAL A 3 9.49 -6.58 28.04
C VAL A 3 9.37 -8.02 28.49
N VAL A 4 8.35 -8.73 28.03
CA VAL A 4 8.08 -10.14 28.43
C VAL A 4 9.08 -11.07 27.76
N GLY A 5 9.32 -10.94 26.47
CA GLY A 5 10.32 -11.75 25.77
C GLY A 5 11.71 -11.52 26.32
N ALA A 6 12.15 -10.25 26.45
CA ALA A 6 13.44 -9.95 27.06
C ALA A 6 13.57 -10.51 28.49
N ALA A 7 12.48 -10.51 29.28
CA ALA A 7 12.48 -11.08 30.62
C ALA A 7 12.60 -12.61 30.60
N VAL A 8 11.94 -13.30 29.65
CA VAL A 8 12.07 -14.76 29.48
C VAL A 8 13.49 -15.12 29.06
N LEU A 9 14.06 -14.42 28.08
CA LEU A 9 15.45 -14.64 27.67
C LEU A 9 16.42 -14.48 28.84
N VAL A 10 16.29 -13.38 29.62
CA VAL A 10 17.13 -13.15 30.80
C VAL A 10 16.95 -14.24 31.83
N LEU A 11 15.72 -14.69 32.06
CA LEU A 11 15.42 -15.78 33.00
C LEU A 11 16.10 -17.10 32.57
N VAL A 12 15.98 -17.47 31.29
CA VAL A 12 16.58 -18.69 30.72
C VAL A 12 18.12 -18.62 30.80
N LEU A 13 18.72 -17.47 30.49
CA LEU A 13 20.17 -17.27 30.60
C LEU A 13 20.67 -17.31 32.04
N ALA A 14 19.92 -16.72 33.00
CA ALA A 14 20.27 -16.72 34.41
C ALA A 14 20.04 -18.07 35.09
N HIS A 15 19.05 -18.82 34.67
CA HIS A 15 18.62 -20.11 35.24
C HIS A 15 18.43 -21.15 34.13
N PRO A 16 19.50 -21.76 33.60
CA PRO A 16 19.42 -22.75 32.52
C PRO A 16 18.55 -23.97 32.83
N ALA A 17 18.27 -24.26 34.10
CA ALA A 17 17.36 -25.31 34.50
C ALA A 17 15.88 -25.08 34.13
N VAL A 18 15.51 -23.80 33.85
CA VAL A 18 14.15 -23.44 33.38
C VAL A 18 14.00 -23.70 31.89
N ASP A 19 15.08 -23.83 31.15
CA ASP A 19 15.07 -24.14 29.71
C ASP A 19 14.81 -25.63 29.49
N GLU A 20 13.62 -26.09 29.89
CA GLU A 20 13.19 -27.48 29.75
C GLU A 20 12.96 -27.86 28.28
N SER A 21 13.14 -29.15 27.95
CA SER A 21 12.85 -29.67 26.62
C SER A 21 11.36 -29.97 26.44
N TRP A 22 10.78 -29.44 25.36
CA TRP A 22 9.41 -29.75 24.96
C TRP A 22 9.37 -30.04 23.46
N GLU A 23 9.46 -31.30 23.10
CA GLU A 23 9.44 -31.77 21.73
C GLU A 23 8.00 -32.02 21.27
N ASN A 24 7.51 -31.22 20.30
CA ASN A 24 6.16 -31.35 19.76
C ASN A 24 6.15 -30.99 18.27
N HIS A 25 6.40 -31.97 17.43
CA HIS A 25 6.50 -31.80 15.98
C HIS A 25 5.22 -31.25 15.33
N PRO A 26 4.00 -31.76 15.65
CA PRO A 26 2.78 -31.18 15.09
C PRO A 26 2.57 -29.71 15.47
N ALA A 27 2.83 -29.35 16.72
CA ALA A 27 2.68 -27.96 17.16
C ALA A 27 3.65 -27.02 16.42
N HIS A 28 4.90 -27.43 16.26
CA HIS A 28 5.90 -26.69 15.48
C HIS A 28 5.48 -26.51 14.02
N PHE A 29 5.12 -27.61 13.36
CA PHE A 29 4.69 -27.57 11.97
C PHE A 29 3.55 -26.57 11.74
N TRP A 30 2.47 -26.67 12.54
CA TRP A 30 1.33 -25.78 12.39
C TRP A 30 1.64 -24.34 12.75
N LEU A 31 2.49 -24.08 13.74
CA LEU A 31 2.92 -22.74 14.11
C LEU A 31 3.66 -22.06 12.96
N VAL A 32 4.68 -22.74 12.39
CA VAL A 32 5.49 -22.22 11.31
C VAL A 32 4.67 -22.04 10.03
N LEU A 33 3.82 -23.02 9.70
CA LEU A 33 2.95 -22.94 8.53
C LEU A 33 1.93 -21.80 8.65
N THR A 34 1.39 -21.56 9.85
CA THR A 34 0.49 -20.43 10.11
C THR A 34 1.21 -19.10 9.91
N ALA A 35 2.42 -18.97 10.43
CA ALA A 35 3.24 -17.78 10.22
C ALA A 35 3.55 -17.56 8.74
N ALA A 36 3.90 -18.62 8.00
CA ALA A 36 4.13 -18.55 6.55
C ALA A 36 2.86 -18.11 5.81
N ALA A 37 1.69 -18.67 6.12
CA ALA A 37 0.43 -18.32 5.49
C ALA A 37 0.04 -16.84 5.72
N ILE A 38 0.21 -16.34 6.94
CA ILE A 38 -0.01 -14.93 7.27
C ILE A 38 0.90 -14.04 6.40
N ASN A 39 2.17 -14.40 6.27
CA ASN A 39 3.12 -13.64 5.46
C ASN A 39 2.81 -13.69 3.95
N VAL A 40 2.28 -14.81 3.42
CA VAL A 40 1.78 -14.88 2.03
C VAL A 40 0.67 -13.86 1.82
N VAL A 41 -0.32 -13.83 2.71
CA VAL A 41 -1.46 -12.91 2.61
C VAL A 41 -1.00 -11.45 2.70
N LEU A 42 -0.14 -11.12 3.67
CA LEU A 42 0.43 -9.77 3.82
C LEU A 42 1.27 -9.39 2.61
N GLY A 43 2.16 -10.27 2.16
CA GLY A 43 3.02 -10.04 1.00
C GLY A 43 2.21 -9.79 -0.27
N TYR A 44 1.16 -10.57 -0.51
CA TYR A 44 0.26 -10.38 -1.64
C TYR A 44 -0.50 -9.06 -1.55
N ALA A 45 -1.15 -8.78 -0.42
CA ALA A 45 -1.97 -7.58 -0.23
C ALA A 45 -1.13 -6.28 -0.39
N VAL A 46 0.05 -6.23 0.26
CA VAL A 46 0.99 -5.10 0.14
C VAL A 46 1.56 -5.01 -1.27
N GLY A 47 1.85 -6.15 -1.93
CA GLY A 47 2.34 -6.19 -3.31
C GLY A 47 1.32 -5.69 -4.33
N VAL A 48 0.03 -5.96 -4.14
CA VAL A 48 -1.04 -5.36 -4.97
C VAL A 48 -1.08 -3.84 -4.78
N ALA A 49 -1.05 -3.37 -3.53
CA ALA A 49 -1.03 -1.94 -3.22
C ALA A 49 0.22 -1.26 -3.82
N ALA A 50 1.40 -1.89 -3.71
CA ALA A 50 2.65 -1.39 -4.28
C ALA A 50 2.58 -1.19 -5.80
N ARG A 51 2.01 -2.15 -6.52
CA ARG A 51 1.84 -2.06 -7.99
C ARG A 51 0.86 -0.96 -8.39
N ARG A 52 -0.29 -0.89 -7.72
CA ARG A 52 -1.32 0.13 -8.00
C ARG A 52 -0.81 1.54 -7.75
N ARG A 53 -0.04 1.74 -6.69
CA ARG A 53 0.46 3.05 -6.25
C ARG A 53 1.86 3.38 -6.78
N ARG A 54 2.53 2.44 -7.46
CA ARG A 54 3.93 2.57 -7.92
C ARG A 54 4.86 3.02 -6.79
N ASP A 55 4.67 2.45 -5.58
CA ASP A 55 5.39 2.85 -4.37
C ASP A 55 6.51 1.86 -4.03
N ALA A 56 7.74 2.35 -3.95
CA ALA A 56 8.93 1.54 -3.69
C ALA A 56 8.99 1.02 -2.25
N ARG A 57 8.46 1.75 -1.26
CA ARG A 57 8.45 1.31 0.15
C ARG A 57 7.49 0.14 0.33
N LEU A 58 6.27 0.25 -0.20
CA LEU A 58 5.32 -0.86 -0.19
C LEU A 58 5.89 -2.08 -0.92
N PHE A 59 6.57 -1.87 -2.05
CA PHE A 59 7.20 -2.96 -2.77
C PHE A 59 8.25 -3.68 -1.92
N LEU A 60 9.15 -2.96 -1.25
CA LEU A 60 10.15 -3.54 -0.34
C LEU A 60 9.52 -4.27 0.85
N VAL A 61 8.45 -3.71 1.45
CA VAL A 61 7.69 -4.38 2.52
C VAL A 61 7.05 -5.67 2.01
N SER A 62 6.49 -5.67 0.80
CA SER A 62 5.96 -6.89 0.17
C SER A 62 7.06 -7.96 0.02
N LEU A 63 8.26 -7.60 -0.45
CA LEU A 63 9.38 -8.53 -0.57
C LEU A 63 9.83 -9.09 0.79
N ALA A 64 9.79 -8.28 1.85
CA ALA A 64 10.09 -8.76 3.20
C ALA A 64 9.12 -9.86 3.64
N PHE A 65 7.81 -9.67 3.44
CA PHE A 65 6.82 -10.70 3.76
C PHE A 65 6.92 -11.92 2.86
N VAL A 66 7.14 -11.76 1.56
CA VAL A 66 7.32 -12.88 0.62
C VAL A 66 8.57 -13.70 0.97
N SER A 67 9.66 -13.03 1.34
CA SER A 67 10.88 -13.71 1.80
C SER A 67 10.61 -14.52 3.08
N ALA A 68 10.01 -13.90 4.10
CA ALA A 68 9.66 -14.60 5.33
C ALA A 68 8.74 -15.81 5.05
N ALA A 69 7.71 -15.64 4.21
CA ALA A 69 6.77 -16.69 3.84
C ALA A 69 7.47 -17.90 3.20
N GLY A 70 8.30 -17.66 2.19
CA GLY A 70 8.95 -18.73 1.43
C GLY A 70 9.94 -19.53 2.28
N PHE A 71 10.80 -18.85 3.03
CA PHE A 71 11.79 -19.53 3.89
C PHE A 71 11.14 -20.21 5.11
N LEU A 72 10.07 -19.65 5.69
CA LEU A 72 9.28 -20.33 6.73
C LEU A 72 8.60 -21.59 6.15
N GLY A 73 8.08 -21.54 4.93
CA GLY A 73 7.55 -22.70 4.24
C GLY A 73 8.59 -23.80 4.07
N LEU A 74 9.80 -23.45 3.67
CA LEU A 74 10.92 -24.39 3.57
C LEU A 74 11.30 -24.97 4.94
N HIS A 75 11.34 -24.14 5.97
CA HIS A 75 11.62 -24.61 7.33
C HIS A 75 10.56 -25.57 7.85
N ALA A 76 9.28 -25.35 7.55
CA ALA A 76 8.22 -26.27 7.94
C ALA A 76 8.43 -27.69 7.39
N LEU A 77 9.05 -27.82 6.21
CA LEU A 77 9.36 -29.13 5.59
C LEU A 77 10.39 -29.93 6.40
N ALA A 78 11.25 -29.27 7.18
CA ALA A 78 12.26 -29.91 8.03
C ALA A 78 11.67 -30.46 9.34
N THR A 79 10.37 -30.25 9.62
CA THR A 79 9.76 -30.77 10.84
C THR A 79 9.81 -32.30 10.85
N PRO A 80 10.49 -32.94 11.82
CA PRO A 80 10.65 -34.39 11.86
C PRO A 80 9.31 -35.13 11.86
N GLY A 81 9.24 -36.21 11.08
CA GLY A 81 8.04 -37.06 11.02
C GLY A 81 6.84 -36.50 10.26
N VAL A 82 6.96 -35.29 9.61
CA VAL A 82 5.85 -34.72 8.84
C VAL A 82 6.04 -34.95 7.33
N LEU A 83 7.10 -34.44 6.71
CA LEU A 83 7.32 -34.57 5.25
C LEU A 83 8.70 -35.11 4.89
N ILE A 84 9.80 -34.47 5.27
CA ILE A 84 11.16 -34.78 4.77
C ILE A 84 12.07 -35.27 5.92
N GLY A 85 11.84 -35.07 7.14
CA GLY A 85 12.75 -35.39 8.24
C GLY A 85 13.81 -34.29 8.47
N GLN A 86 14.77 -34.57 9.33
CA GLN A 86 15.82 -33.60 9.68
C GLN A 86 16.68 -33.25 8.49
N ASN A 87 16.83 -31.95 8.23
CA ASN A 87 17.64 -31.41 7.15
C ASN A 87 18.21 -30.05 7.56
N ALA A 88 19.52 -29.98 7.68
CA ALA A 88 20.22 -28.77 8.14
C ALA A 88 19.94 -27.53 7.28
N GLY A 89 19.80 -27.69 5.96
CA GLY A 89 19.48 -26.58 5.06
C GLY A 89 18.08 -25.99 5.32
N PHE A 90 17.11 -26.83 5.61
CA PHE A 90 15.76 -26.35 5.96
C PHE A 90 15.68 -25.82 7.39
N GLU A 91 16.48 -26.36 8.33
CA GLU A 91 16.60 -25.79 9.68
C GLU A 91 17.15 -24.36 9.63
N LEU A 92 18.16 -24.10 8.81
CA LEU A 92 18.72 -22.77 8.61
C LEU A 92 17.85 -21.85 7.73
N ALA A 93 16.81 -22.37 7.07
CA ALA A 93 15.97 -21.57 6.19
C ALA A 93 15.32 -20.38 6.92
N THR A 94 14.80 -20.58 8.14
CA THR A 94 14.19 -19.48 8.89
C THR A 94 15.15 -18.34 9.21
N PRO A 95 16.30 -18.54 9.87
CA PRO A 95 17.21 -17.44 10.16
C PRO A 95 17.73 -16.76 8.89
N VAL A 96 17.99 -17.51 7.81
CA VAL A 96 18.39 -16.94 6.51
C VAL A 96 17.26 -16.10 5.91
N GLY A 97 16.04 -16.64 5.89
CA GLY A 97 14.87 -15.93 5.36
C GLY A 97 14.55 -14.67 6.13
N LEU A 98 14.68 -14.70 7.46
CA LEU A 98 14.50 -13.53 8.32
C LEU A 98 15.59 -12.47 8.07
N VAL A 99 16.83 -12.85 7.82
CA VAL A 99 17.89 -11.90 7.43
C VAL A 99 17.56 -11.23 6.10
N VAL A 100 17.18 -12.02 5.07
CA VAL A 100 16.78 -11.46 3.76
C VAL A 100 15.57 -10.54 3.89
N ALA A 101 14.56 -10.95 4.65
CA ALA A 101 13.40 -10.11 4.94
C ALA A 101 13.79 -8.83 5.70
N GLY A 102 14.73 -8.94 6.65
CA GLY A 102 15.28 -7.83 7.41
C GLY A 102 15.96 -6.77 6.55
N VAL A 103 16.70 -7.17 5.51
CA VAL A 103 17.31 -6.25 4.52
C VAL A 103 16.22 -5.42 3.83
N PHE A 104 15.17 -6.06 3.33
CA PHE A 104 14.06 -5.36 2.70
C PHE A 104 13.31 -4.47 3.69
N ALA A 105 13.05 -4.96 4.92
CA ALA A 105 12.41 -4.19 5.98
C ALA A 105 13.22 -2.95 6.38
N ALA A 106 14.53 -3.09 6.59
CA ALA A 106 15.42 -1.98 6.92
C ALA A 106 15.46 -0.93 5.80
N THR A 107 15.59 -1.39 4.55
CA THR A 107 15.61 -0.51 3.38
C THR A 107 14.28 0.26 3.24
N SER A 108 13.15 -0.38 3.50
CA SER A 108 11.83 0.27 3.46
C SER A 108 11.65 1.34 4.54
N GLY A 109 12.33 1.20 5.69
CA GLY A 109 12.33 2.18 6.78
C GLY A 109 13.17 3.44 6.52
N LEU A 110 14.00 3.44 5.47
CA LEU A 110 14.82 4.60 5.11
C LEU A 110 14.02 5.68 4.36
N PRO A 111 14.44 6.95 4.45
CA PRO A 111 13.91 8.00 3.58
C PRO A 111 14.42 7.78 2.14
N LEU A 112 13.59 7.19 1.30
CA LEU A 112 13.92 6.96 -0.11
C LEU A 112 13.79 8.26 -0.90
N ARG A 113 14.90 8.73 -1.48
CA ARG A 113 14.88 9.86 -2.42
C ARG A 113 14.17 9.44 -3.72
N PRO A 114 13.48 10.34 -4.46
CA PRO A 114 12.73 10.00 -5.67
C PRO A 114 13.52 9.13 -6.66
N ARG A 115 14.74 9.51 -6.99
CA ARG A 115 15.62 8.74 -7.89
C ARG A 115 15.97 7.33 -7.37
N ALA A 116 16.01 7.14 -6.06
CA ALA A 116 16.26 5.82 -5.45
C ALA A 116 14.98 4.97 -5.51
N ALA A 117 13.82 5.57 -5.25
CA ALA A 117 12.52 4.91 -5.37
C ALA A 117 12.26 4.43 -6.81
N GLU A 118 12.49 5.28 -7.81
CA GLU A 118 12.39 4.93 -9.23
C GLU A 118 13.32 3.75 -9.60
N ARG A 119 14.57 3.75 -9.13
CA ARG A 119 15.50 2.64 -9.35
C ARG A 119 15.01 1.34 -8.72
N VAL A 120 14.48 1.38 -7.49
CA VAL A 120 13.91 0.19 -6.85
C VAL A 120 12.75 -0.35 -7.69
N LEU A 121 11.87 0.51 -8.19
CA LEU A 121 10.73 0.10 -9.01
C LEU A 121 11.15 -0.40 -10.41
N SER A 122 12.16 0.22 -11.04
CA SER A 122 12.68 -0.25 -12.32
C SER A 122 13.30 -1.64 -12.23
N TRP A 123 13.84 -2.02 -11.07
CA TRP A 123 14.41 -3.32 -10.79
C TRP A 123 13.42 -4.31 -10.11
N ALA A 124 12.16 -3.94 -10.00
CA ALA A 124 11.17 -4.73 -9.25
C ALA A 124 11.08 -6.19 -9.74
N TRP A 125 11.09 -6.43 -11.06
CA TRP A 125 11.05 -7.78 -11.63
C TRP A 125 12.32 -8.59 -11.31
N LEU A 126 13.49 -7.94 -11.33
CA LEU A 126 14.76 -8.58 -10.96
C LEU A 126 14.82 -8.93 -9.47
N LEU A 127 14.38 -8.00 -8.60
CA LEU A 127 14.35 -8.23 -7.16
C LEU A 127 13.37 -9.35 -6.80
N THR A 128 12.19 -9.35 -7.40
CA THR A 128 11.20 -10.42 -7.18
C THR A 128 11.68 -11.75 -7.74
N GLY A 129 12.14 -11.78 -8.99
CA GLY A 129 12.66 -12.98 -9.63
C GLY A 129 13.91 -13.52 -8.91
N GLY A 130 14.83 -12.63 -8.53
CA GLY A 130 16.01 -12.99 -7.75
C GLY A 130 15.68 -13.61 -6.38
N LEU A 131 14.65 -13.08 -5.69
CA LEU A 131 14.17 -13.66 -4.44
C LEU A 131 13.62 -15.08 -4.64
N PHE A 132 12.79 -15.30 -5.66
CA PHE A 132 12.29 -16.65 -5.97
C PHE A 132 13.38 -17.60 -6.39
N VAL A 133 14.35 -17.16 -7.20
CA VAL A 133 15.53 -17.95 -7.57
C VAL A 133 16.35 -18.31 -6.33
N LEU A 134 16.55 -17.37 -5.40
CA LEU A 134 17.25 -17.62 -4.13
C LEU A 134 16.53 -18.70 -3.31
N MET A 135 15.20 -18.61 -3.16
CA MET A 135 14.41 -19.61 -2.42
C MET A 135 14.47 -20.98 -3.09
N ALA A 136 14.32 -21.03 -4.41
CA ALA A 136 14.41 -22.27 -5.17
C ALA A 136 15.81 -22.89 -5.08
N PHE A 137 16.86 -22.07 -5.23
CA PHE A 137 18.24 -22.50 -5.06
C PHE A 137 18.50 -23.06 -3.68
N TRP A 138 18.02 -22.35 -2.61
CA TRP A 138 18.13 -22.83 -1.25
C TRP A 138 17.42 -24.18 -1.05
N ALA A 139 16.23 -24.34 -1.59
CA ALA A 139 15.51 -25.62 -1.54
C ALA A 139 16.28 -26.75 -2.22
N VAL A 140 16.84 -26.49 -3.43
CA VAL A 140 17.59 -27.48 -4.20
C VAL A 140 18.87 -27.90 -3.47
N ILE A 141 19.69 -26.96 -2.98
CA ILE A 141 20.93 -27.29 -2.26
C ILE A 141 20.65 -28.00 -0.92
N SER A 142 19.53 -27.67 -0.27
CA SER A 142 19.10 -28.34 0.95
C SER A 142 18.66 -29.78 0.68
N LEU A 143 17.86 -30.02 -0.36
CA LEU A 143 17.44 -31.37 -0.78
C LEU A 143 18.60 -32.21 -1.30
N ALA A 144 19.57 -31.58 -1.97
CA ALA A 144 20.75 -32.28 -2.48
C ALA A 144 21.85 -32.47 -1.42
N GLU A 145 21.60 -32.02 -0.18
CA GLU A 145 22.55 -32.14 0.95
C GLU A 145 23.96 -31.68 0.60
N VAL A 146 24.06 -30.56 -0.14
CA VAL A 146 25.34 -30.01 -0.57
C VAL A 146 26.11 -29.44 0.64
N ARG A 147 27.37 -29.78 0.80
CA ARG A 147 28.22 -29.21 1.86
C ARG A 147 28.22 -27.67 1.80
N PRO A 148 28.07 -26.94 2.95
CA PRO A 148 28.11 -27.43 4.34
C PRO A 148 26.72 -27.87 4.91
N LEU A 149 25.68 -27.97 4.09
CA LEU A 149 24.31 -28.34 4.51
C LEU A 149 24.07 -29.85 4.52
N SER A 150 25.11 -30.66 4.33
CA SER A 150 25.03 -32.11 4.34
C SER A 150 25.21 -32.68 5.73
N GLY A 151 24.29 -33.55 6.14
CA GLY A 151 24.34 -34.32 7.38
C GLY A 151 23.73 -33.62 8.58
N GLU A 152 23.74 -34.31 9.71
CA GLU A 152 23.41 -33.70 11.00
C GLU A 152 24.53 -32.70 11.33
N LEU A 153 24.22 -31.41 11.28
CA LEU A 153 25.13 -30.38 11.77
C LEU A 153 25.31 -30.64 13.26
N GLY A 154 26.51 -31.02 13.65
CA GLY A 154 26.85 -31.11 15.08
C GLY A 154 26.53 -29.75 15.73
N THR A 155 25.98 -29.80 16.95
CA THR A 155 25.52 -28.61 17.71
C THR A 155 26.52 -27.45 17.68
N GLU A 156 27.83 -27.72 17.71
CA GLU A 156 28.87 -26.70 17.68
C GLU A 156 29.05 -25.97 16.32
N GLN A 157 28.77 -26.64 15.20
CA GLN A 157 28.90 -25.99 13.86
C GLN A 157 27.70 -25.11 13.53
N LEU A 158 26.52 -25.45 14.02
CA LEU A 158 25.33 -24.61 13.92
C LEU A 158 25.47 -23.32 14.71
N ASP A 159 26.06 -23.37 15.90
CA ASP A 159 26.18 -22.22 16.79
C ASP A 159 26.88 -21.02 16.14
N GLY A 160 27.95 -21.24 15.38
CA GLY A 160 28.68 -20.16 14.70
C GLY A 160 27.85 -19.46 13.60
N TRP A 161 27.11 -20.22 12.78
CA TRP A 161 26.25 -19.69 11.74
C TRP A 161 25.01 -19.02 12.31
N GLN A 162 24.40 -19.62 13.32
CA GLN A 162 23.21 -19.04 13.99
C GLN A 162 23.54 -17.70 14.63
N ILE A 163 24.66 -17.59 15.36
CA ILE A 163 25.10 -16.34 15.98
C ILE A 163 25.34 -15.26 14.92
N THR A 164 26.00 -15.61 13.79
CA THR A 164 26.26 -14.66 12.72
C THR A 164 24.98 -14.17 12.07
N LEU A 165 24.06 -15.08 11.70
CA LEU A 165 22.78 -14.72 11.11
C LEU A 165 21.91 -13.92 12.10
N ALA A 166 21.92 -14.31 13.38
CA ALA A 166 21.21 -13.60 14.42
C ALA A 166 21.73 -12.15 14.56
N ALA A 167 23.04 -11.95 14.64
CA ALA A 167 23.63 -10.62 14.73
C ALA A 167 23.26 -9.72 13.55
N ILE A 168 23.33 -10.25 12.33
CA ILE A 168 22.92 -9.54 11.11
C ILE A 168 21.44 -9.22 11.16
N GLY A 169 20.58 -10.17 11.54
CA GLY A 169 19.15 -9.97 11.66
C GLY A 169 18.77 -8.92 12.69
N VAL A 170 19.41 -8.93 13.88
CA VAL A 170 19.23 -7.92 14.93
C VAL A 170 19.54 -6.52 14.39
N VAL A 171 20.63 -6.35 13.64
CA VAL A 171 20.98 -5.05 13.06
C VAL A 171 19.91 -4.56 12.10
N PHE A 172 19.46 -5.41 11.16
CA PHE A 172 18.48 -5.00 10.15
C PHE A 172 17.10 -4.74 10.76
N TYR A 173 16.61 -5.60 11.63
CA TYR A 173 15.30 -5.38 12.25
C TYR A 173 15.30 -4.23 13.24
N THR A 174 16.39 -3.99 13.95
CA THR A 174 16.54 -2.79 14.79
C THR A 174 16.53 -1.53 13.91
N ALA A 175 17.26 -1.54 12.79
CA ALA A 175 17.26 -0.41 11.84
C ALA A 175 15.84 -0.16 11.27
N ALA A 176 15.12 -1.22 10.91
CA ALA A 176 13.72 -1.13 10.48
C ALA A 176 12.82 -0.55 11.59
N ALA A 177 12.88 -1.10 12.81
CA ALA A 177 12.09 -0.63 13.95
C ALA A 177 12.32 0.86 14.23
N VAL A 178 13.60 1.30 14.26
CA VAL A 178 13.97 2.70 14.45
C VAL A 178 13.46 3.57 13.28
N GLY A 179 13.58 3.11 12.03
CA GLY A 179 13.08 3.80 10.85
C GLY A 179 11.57 4.06 10.93
N TYR A 180 10.79 3.02 11.20
CA TYR A 180 9.33 3.11 11.35
C TYR A 180 8.91 3.87 12.61
N TYR A 181 9.64 3.77 13.71
CA TYR A 181 9.39 4.60 14.90
C TYR A 181 9.62 6.09 14.63
N ARG A 182 10.69 6.45 13.89
CA ARG A 182 10.92 7.84 13.46
C ARG A 182 9.78 8.32 12.56
N LEU A 183 9.29 7.49 11.67
CA LEU A 183 8.15 7.78 10.81
C LEU A 183 6.88 7.98 11.64
N TYR A 184 6.62 7.10 12.62
CA TYR A 184 5.54 7.27 13.59
C TYR A 184 5.63 8.59 14.37
N ARG A 185 6.83 8.95 14.85
CA ARG A 185 7.03 10.21 15.57
C ARG A 185 6.64 11.43 14.74
N ARG A 186 6.81 11.37 13.43
CA ARG A 186 6.45 12.45 12.50
C ARG A 186 4.96 12.40 12.14
N ARG A 187 4.45 11.24 11.77
CA ARG A 187 3.09 11.09 11.22
C ARG A 187 2.02 10.82 12.26
N ARG A 188 2.40 10.30 13.43
CA ARG A 188 1.51 9.92 14.54
C ARG A 188 0.45 8.87 14.16
N GLU A 189 0.69 8.10 13.11
CA GLU A 189 -0.20 7.03 12.65
C GLU A 189 0.03 5.74 13.47
N PRO A 190 -0.99 5.22 14.19
CA PRO A 190 -0.84 4.06 15.07
C PRO A 190 -0.28 2.81 14.36
N PHE A 191 -0.65 2.60 13.08
CA PHE A 191 -0.16 1.48 12.28
C PHE A 191 1.37 1.47 12.14
N LEU A 192 2.01 2.63 12.01
CA LEU A 192 3.48 2.75 11.96
C LEU A 192 4.14 2.32 13.27
N LEU A 193 3.49 2.60 14.42
CA LEU A 193 3.96 2.13 15.71
C LEU A 193 3.85 0.61 15.82
N VAL A 194 2.74 0.04 15.35
CA VAL A 194 2.56 -1.43 15.31
C VAL A 194 3.66 -2.10 14.49
N ILE A 195 3.98 -1.56 13.32
CA ILE A 195 5.08 -2.07 12.48
C ILE A 195 6.43 -1.94 13.19
N ALA A 196 6.70 -0.79 13.83
CA ALA A 196 7.93 -0.60 14.58
C ALA A 196 8.08 -1.61 15.74
N VAL A 197 6.99 -1.87 16.49
CA VAL A 197 6.95 -2.86 17.56
C VAL A 197 7.13 -4.28 17.00
N ALA A 198 6.50 -4.61 15.88
CA ALA A 198 6.65 -5.91 15.25
C ALA A 198 8.10 -6.16 14.79
N PHE A 199 8.76 -5.18 14.20
CA PHE A 199 10.18 -5.30 13.85
C PHE A 199 11.09 -5.36 15.08
N ALA A 200 10.74 -4.70 16.18
CA ALA A 200 11.45 -4.87 17.43
C ALA A 200 11.30 -6.29 18.00
N LEU A 201 10.11 -6.90 17.93
CA LEU A 201 9.88 -8.30 18.29
C LEU A 201 10.68 -9.27 17.40
N LEU A 202 10.80 -8.98 16.10
CA LEU A 202 11.64 -9.77 15.20
C LEU A 202 13.13 -9.61 15.50
N ALA A 203 13.59 -8.42 15.89
CA ALA A 203 14.95 -8.23 16.37
C ALA A 203 15.22 -9.03 17.65
N GLU A 204 14.27 -9.05 18.58
CA GLU A 204 14.32 -9.85 19.80
C GLU A 204 14.31 -11.37 19.46
N ALA A 205 13.46 -11.83 18.56
CA ALA A 205 13.46 -13.20 18.06
C ALA A 205 14.82 -13.61 17.50
N MET A 206 15.44 -12.75 16.67
CA MET A 206 16.80 -12.99 16.17
C MET A 206 17.85 -13.03 17.26
N LEU A 207 17.69 -12.22 18.32
CA LEU A 207 18.57 -12.29 19.48
C LEU A 207 18.44 -13.64 20.20
N VAL A 208 17.21 -14.11 20.43
CA VAL A 208 16.94 -15.40 21.09
C VAL A 208 17.50 -16.57 20.28
N ILE A 209 17.39 -16.53 18.93
CA ILE A 209 17.95 -17.57 18.04
C ILE A 209 19.45 -17.82 18.31
N ALA A 210 20.22 -16.80 18.67
CA ALA A 210 21.64 -16.93 18.93
C ALA A 210 21.98 -17.88 20.10
N TRP A 211 21.07 -18.07 21.06
CA TRP A 211 21.26 -18.91 22.25
C TRP A 211 20.26 -20.08 22.34
N ALA A 212 19.24 -20.09 21.49
CA ALA A 212 18.21 -21.09 21.52
C ALA A 212 18.74 -22.48 21.18
N ARG A 213 18.38 -23.47 21.98
CA ARG A 213 18.68 -24.89 21.71
C ARG A 213 17.42 -25.58 21.25
N ASN A 214 17.51 -26.43 20.23
CA ASN A 214 16.39 -27.11 19.63
C ASN A 214 15.47 -27.78 20.66
N TRP A 215 14.16 -27.59 20.49
CA TRP A 215 13.09 -28.18 21.31
C TRP A 215 13.07 -27.73 22.77
N ARG A 216 13.77 -26.67 23.15
CA ARG A 216 13.71 -26.08 24.48
C ARG A 216 12.78 -24.87 24.54
N VAL A 217 12.50 -24.40 25.75
CA VAL A 217 11.66 -23.19 25.96
C VAL A 217 12.20 -21.99 25.19
N SER A 218 13.51 -21.76 25.17
CA SER A 218 14.17 -20.69 24.40
C SER A 218 13.93 -20.84 22.89
N TRP A 219 13.88 -22.07 22.39
CA TRP A 219 13.58 -22.33 20.99
C TRP A 219 12.11 -22.02 20.62
N TRP A 220 11.16 -22.34 21.48
CA TRP A 220 9.76 -21.98 21.31
C TRP A 220 9.53 -20.48 21.44
N GLU A 221 10.31 -19.80 22.28
CA GLU A 221 10.21 -18.36 22.51
C GLU A 221 10.36 -17.57 21.20
N TRP A 222 11.42 -17.79 20.42
CA TRP A 222 11.62 -17.03 19.20
C TRP A 222 10.56 -17.35 18.11
N HIS A 223 10.04 -18.57 18.06
CA HIS A 223 8.93 -18.91 17.18
C HIS A 223 7.66 -18.13 17.54
N LEU A 224 7.35 -18.04 18.83
CA LEU A 224 6.20 -17.28 19.33
C LEU A 224 6.37 -15.78 19.12
N LEU A 225 7.54 -15.21 19.38
CA LEU A 225 7.82 -13.79 19.12
C LEU A 225 7.61 -13.45 17.65
N MET A 226 8.11 -14.29 16.75
CA MET A 226 7.93 -14.15 15.32
C MET A 226 6.43 -14.22 14.92
N LEU A 227 5.71 -15.22 15.40
CA LEU A 227 4.27 -15.36 15.11
C LEU A 227 3.49 -14.16 15.64
N VAL A 228 3.76 -13.71 16.87
CA VAL A 228 3.13 -12.53 17.47
C VAL A 228 3.41 -11.29 16.65
N ALA A 229 4.63 -11.08 16.15
CA ALA A 229 4.97 -9.96 15.31
C ALA A 229 4.10 -9.93 14.03
N PHE A 230 4.00 -11.06 13.32
CA PHE A 230 3.22 -11.13 12.09
C PHE A 230 1.71 -11.03 12.32
N VAL A 231 1.19 -11.69 13.37
CA VAL A 231 -0.22 -11.59 13.76
C VAL A 231 -0.60 -10.16 14.14
N THR A 232 0.27 -9.45 14.85
CA THR A 232 0.03 -8.07 15.26
C THR A 232 -0.09 -7.14 14.04
N ILE A 233 0.77 -7.32 13.03
CA ILE A 233 0.67 -6.60 11.76
C ILE A 233 -0.64 -6.97 11.03
N ALA A 234 -0.96 -8.26 10.95
CA ALA A 234 -2.15 -8.74 10.24
C ALA A 234 -3.46 -8.23 10.85
N ILE A 235 -3.58 -8.25 12.20
CA ILE A 235 -4.74 -7.70 12.91
C ILE A 235 -4.85 -6.20 12.66
N SER A 236 -3.74 -5.46 12.78
CA SER A 236 -3.75 -4.01 12.56
C SER A 236 -4.07 -3.66 11.12
N ALA A 237 -3.61 -4.44 10.16
CA ALA A 237 -3.98 -4.27 8.75
C ALA A 237 -5.47 -4.60 8.47
N ARG A 238 -6.10 -5.48 9.27
CA ARG A 238 -7.52 -5.86 9.12
C ARG A 238 -8.47 -4.76 9.59
N THR A 239 -8.13 -4.02 10.64
CA THR A 239 -9.01 -2.97 11.22
C THR A 239 -9.24 -1.80 10.25
N GLU A 240 -8.36 -1.63 9.27
CA GLU A 240 -8.49 -0.64 8.20
C GLU A 240 -8.86 -1.31 6.87
N TRP A 241 -10.04 -1.94 6.80
CA TRP A 241 -10.48 -2.82 5.67
C TRP A 241 -10.70 -2.12 4.32
N HIS A 242 -10.32 -0.84 4.14
CA HIS A 242 -10.43 -0.10 2.88
C HIS A 242 -9.08 -0.01 2.15
N GLU A 243 -9.09 0.42 0.89
CA GLU A 243 -7.88 0.57 0.03
C GLU A 243 -6.77 1.46 0.63
N GLU A 244 -7.08 2.19 1.70
CA GLU A 244 -6.18 3.09 2.41
C GLU A 244 -5.36 2.42 3.53
N ARG A 245 -5.52 1.09 3.79
CA ARG A 245 -4.88 0.40 4.93
C ARG A 245 -3.35 0.53 5.01
N PHE A 246 -2.70 0.73 3.87
CA PHE A 246 -1.26 0.90 3.80
C PHE A 246 -0.84 2.35 3.57
N SER A 247 -1.79 3.29 3.55
CA SER A 247 -1.51 4.71 3.34
C SER A 247 -0.43 5.28 4.27
N PRO A 248 -0.35 4.89 5.57
CA PRO A 248 0.70 5.38 6.46
C PRO A 248 2.11 5.00 6.02
N LEU A 249 2.27 3.96 5.20
CA LEU A 249 3.58 3.51 4.74
C LEU A 249 4.13 4.35 3.58
N TYR A 250 3.26 4.83 2.68
CA TYR A 250 3.67 5.48 1.44
C TYR A 250 3.34 6.97 1.37
N LEU A 251 2.39 7.46 2.16
CA LEU A 251 2.09 8.88 2.18
C LEU A 251 3.26 9.65 2.80
N ASP A 252 4.03 10.33 1.97
CA ASP A 252 5.11 11.21 2.43
C ASP A 252 4.55 12.57 2.87
N GLU A 253 5.04 13.08 4.01
CA GLU A 253 4.80 14.48 4.42
C GLU A 253 5.40 15.47 3.41
N THR A 254 6.34 15.03 2.58
CA THR A 254 6.89 15.81 1.49
C THR A 254 5.86 16.11 0.39
N LEU A 255 4.72 15.42 0.39
CA LEU A 255 3.59 15.71 -0.49
C LEU A 255 2.61 16.71 0.13
N ALA A 256 2.71 17.05 1.41
CA ALA A 256 1.93 18.12 2.01
C ALA A 256 2.49 19.48 1.57
N GLY A 257 1.73 20.20 0.76
CA GLY A 257 2.10 21.53 0.27
C GLY A 257 1.09 22.08 -0.71
N THR A 258 1.15 23.39 -0.90
CA THR A 258 0.38 24.08 -1.91
C THR A 258 0.93 23.74 -3.28
N ARG A 259 0.07 23.33 -4.21
CA ARG A 259 0.41 22.94 -5.58
C ARG A 259 -0.64 23.36 -6.55
N GLU A 260 -0.23 23.57 -7.79
CA GLU A 260 -1.12 23.65 -8.92
C GLU A 260 -1.70 22.26 -9.20
N VAL A 261 -3.02 22.15 -9.16
CA VAL A 261 -3.76 20.90 -9.47
C VAL A 261 -4.93 21.22 -10.40
N SER A 262 -5.41 20.22 -11.11
CA SER A 262 -6.72 20.30 -11.75
C SER A 262 -7.67 19.31 -11.10
N VAL A 263 -8.88 19.78 -10.81
CA VAL A 263 -9.92 18.99 -10.16
C VAL A 263 -11.08 18.84 -11.14
N LEU A 264 -11.43 17.59 -11.44
CA LEU A 264 -12.61 17.24 -12.20
C LEU A 264 -13.69 16.75 -11.23
N PHE A 265 -14.86 17.38 -11.27
CA PHE A 265 -16.08 16.88 -10.65
C PHE A 265 -17.05 16.45 -11.75
N ALA A 266 -17.72 15.31 -11.53
CA ALA A 266 -18.84 14.86 -12.35
C ALA A 266 -19.93 14.27 -11.46
N ASP A 267 -21.20 14.59 -11.78
CA ASP A 267 -22.38 14.20 -11.00
C ASP A 267 -23.56 13.85 -11.93
N LEU A 268 -24.42 12.93 -11.49
CA LEU A 268 -25.61 12.51 -12.26
C LEU A 268 -26.77 13.48 -12.04
N GLN A 269 -27.15 14.23 -13.04
CA GLN A 269 -28.29 15.12 -12.93
C GLN A 269 -29.60 14.33 -12.77
N GLY A 270 -30.37 14.65 -11.71
CA GLY A 270 -31.63 13.97 -11.42
C GLY A 270 -31.48 12.61 -10.76
N PHE A 271 -30.31 12.29 -10.18
CA PHE A 271 -30.09 11.03 -9.48
C PHE A 271 -31.04 10.84 -8.29
N THR A 272 -31.26 11.87 -7.46
CA THR A 272 -32.14 11.75 -6.28
C THR A 272 -33.55 11.30 -6.64
N PRO A 273 -34.29 11.96 -7.56
CA PRO A 273 -35.61 11.47 -7.96
C PRO A 273 -35.57 10.11 -8.67
N TYR A 274 -34.50 9.78 -9.38
CA TYR A 274 -34.33 8.44 -9.97
C TYR A 274 -34.16 7.37 -8.87
N ALA A 275 -33.38 7.64 -7.84
CA ALA A 275 -33.16 6.71 -6.75
C ALA A 275 -34.40 6.51 -5.88
N GLU A 276 -35.23 7.54 -5.70
CA GLU A 276 -36.50 7.43 -4.98
C GLU A 276 -37.54 6.57 -5.71
N GLN A 277 -37.51 6.54 -7.04
CA GLN A 277 -38.45 5.82 -7.90
C GLN A 277 -37.93 4.43 -8.34
N THR A 278 -36.70 4.10 -8.00
CA THR A 278 -36.02 2.89 -8.48
C THR A 278 -35.59 2.00 -7.31
N SER A 279 -35.66 0.68 -7.47
CA SER A 279 -35.20 -0.22 -6.42
C SER A 279 -33.69 -0.07 -6.15
N PRO A 280 -33.22 -0.22 -4.89
CA PRO A 280 -31.81 -0.08 -4.54
C PRO A 280 -30.87 -0.98 -5.38
N ALA A 281 -31.32 -2.18 -5.75
CA ALA A 281 -30.56 -3.09 -6.58
C ALA A 281 -30.34 -2.55 -7.99
N ARG A 282 -31.34 -1.90 -8.60
CA ARG A 282 -31.23 -1.26 -9.92
C ARG A 282 -30.36 0.00 -9.86
N VAL A 283 -30.48 0.80 -8.80
CA VAL A 283 -29.59 1.95 -8.58
C VAL A 283 -28.14 1.49 -8.49
N ALA A 284 -27.87 0.46 -7.69
CA ALA A 284 -26.51 -0.11 -7.58
C ALA A 284 -26.00 -0.68 -8.92
N ALA A 285 -26.85 -1.35 -9.69
CA ALA A 285 -26.49 -1.88 -11.01
C ALA A 285 -26.12 -0.74 -11.99
N MET A 286 -26.89 0.35 -11.99
CA MET A 286 -26.63 1.53 -12.82
C MET A 286 -25.29 2.19 -12.41
N LEU A 287 -25.06 2.46 -11.12
CA LEU A 287 -23.81 3.05 -10.63
C LEU A 287 -22.60 2.15 -10.97
N ASN A 288 -22.72 0.84 -10.76
CA ASN A 288 -21.67 -0.11 -11.11
C ASN A 288 -21.41 -0.17 -12.63
N GLY A 289 -22.46 -0.03 -13.44
CA GLY A 289 -22.34 0.05 -14.90
C GLY A 289 -21.56 1.28 -15.34
N TYR A 290 -21.88 2.44 -14.79
CA TYR A 290 -21.14 3.68 -15.05
C TYR A 290 -19.70 3.59 -14.53
N TYR A 291 -19.50 3.33 -13.26
CA TYR A 291 -18.15 3.35 -12.66
C TYR A 291 -17.24 2.27 -13.20
N GLY A 292 -17.77 1.08 -13.53
CA GLY A 292 -17.00 0.01 -14.14
C GLY A 292 -16.37 0.39 -15.49
N ARG A 293 -17.00 1.29 -16.25
CA ARG A 293 -16.50 1.81 -17.53
C ARG A 293 -15.71 3.09 -17.39
N LEU A 294 -16.16 4.01 -16.52
CA LEU A 294 -15.63 5.38 -16.46
C LEU A 294 -14.38 5.49 -15.58
N VAL A 295 -14.30 4.76 -14.44
CA VAL A 295 -13.12 4.82 -13.56
C VAL A 295 -11.83 4.40 -14.28
N PRO A 296 -11.76 3.28 -15.02
CA PRO A 296 -10.55 2.94 -15.76
C PRO A 296 -10.12 4.00 -16.78
N LEU A 297 -11.08 4.71 -17.40
CA LEU A 297 -10.79 5.80 -18.33
C LEU A 297 -10.15 6.99 -17.61
N LEU A 298 -10.71 7.39 -16.46
CA LEU A 298 -10.17 8.48 -15.64
C LEU A 298 -8.74 8.21 -15.18
N GLU A 299 -8.45 6.96 -14.78
CA GLU A 299 -7.11 6.55 -14.32
C GLU A 299 -6.11 6.38 -15.47
N ALA A 300 -6.54 5.93 -16.64
CA ALA A 300 -5.68 5.75 -17.81
C ALA A 300 -5.09 7.07 -18.30
N ASP A 301 -5.85 8.16 -18.18
CA ASP A 301 -5.43 9.51 -18.55
C ASP A 301 -4.67 10.23 -17.42
N GLY A 302 -4.23 9.53 -16.39
CA GLY A 302 -3.42 10.06 -15.30
C GLY A 302 -4.19 10.79 -14.20
N GLY A 303 -5.53 10.72 -14.20
CA GLY A 303 -6.37 11.21 -13.12
C GLY A 303 -6.31 10.26 -11.91
N VAL A 304 -6.26 10.81 -10.71
CA VAL A 304 -6.41 10.04 -9.47
C VAL A 304 -7.85 10.19 -9.00
N VAL A 305 -8.63 9.10 -9.04
CA VAL A 305 -9.98 9.09 -8.48
C VAL A 305 -9.88 9.24 -6.97
N HIS A 306 -10.15 10.46 -6.51
CA HIS A 306 -9.96 10.83 -5.11
C HIS A 306 -11.14 10.38 -4.25
N GLN A 307 -12.36 10.54 -4.75
CA GLN A 307 -13.57 10.20 -4.01
C GLN A 307 -14.73 9.89 -4.95
N ILE A 308 -15.52 8.89 -4.56
CA ILE A 308 -16.83 8.60 -5.13
C ILE A 308 -17.84 8.75 -3.99
N ILE A 309 -18.80 9.69 -4.12
CA ILE A 309 -19.82 9.96 -3.12
C ILE A 309 -21.19 9.78 -3.77
N GLY A 310 -21.79 8.60 -3.59
CA GLY A 310 -23.05 8.27 -4.23
C GLY A 310 -22.88 8.24 -5.75
N ASP A 311 -23.43 9.25 -6.42
CA ASP A 311 -23.42 9.45 -7.86
C ASP A 311 -22.35 10.45 -8.36
N ALA A 312 -21.65 11.12 -7.44
CA ALA A 312 -20.60 12.07 -7.76
C ALA A 312 -19.22 11.43 -7.75
N VAL A 313 -18.35 11.82 -8.67
CA VAL A 313 -16.93 11.45 -8.71
C VAL A 313 -16.05 12.69 -8.72
N MET A 314 -15.01 12.67 -7.87
CA MET A 314 -13.96 13.68 -7.81
C MET A 314 -12.64 13.06 -8.25
N VAL A 315 -11.98 13.68 -9.22
CA VAL A 315 -10.69 13.25 -9.77
C VAL A 315 -9.69 14.39 -9.70
N ILE A 316 -8.46 14.08 -9.36
CA ILE A 316 -7.39 15.06 -9.21
C ILE A 316 -6.26 14.73 -10.19
N PHE A 317 -5.80 15.73 -10.90
CA PHE A 317 -4.62 15.69 -11.77
C PHE A 317 -3.51 16.52 -11.12
N ASN A 318 -2.26 16.10 -11.32
CA ASN A 318 -1.06 16.69 -10.73
C ASN A 318 -1.00 16.64 -9.19
N GLN A 319 -1.66 15.66 -8.59
CA GLN A 319 -1.63 15.49 -7.14
C GLN A 319 -0.19 15.35 -6.59
N ASN A 320 0.73 14.81 -7.38
CA ASN A 320 2.14 14.59 -7.01
C ASN A 320 3.08 15.69 -7.48
N GLY A 321 2.61 16.62 -8.32
CA GLY A 321 3.43 17.69 -8.91
C GLY A 321 4.31 17.21 -10.08
N ASP A 322 3.93 16.14 -10.76
CA ASP A 322 4.68 15.48 -11.85
C ASP A 322 3.97 15.58 -13.23
N GLN A 323 2.84 16.31 -13.31
CA GLN A 323 2.03 16.46 -14.52
C GLN A 323 1.98 17.95 -14.94
N PRO A 324 2.93 18.46 -15.72
CA PRO A 324 2.96 19.89 -16.09
C PRO A 324 1.73 20.31 -16.90
N ASP A 325 1.16 19.42 -17.72
CA ASP A 325 0.02 19.71 -18.59
C ASP A 325 -1.33 19.26 -17.95
N HIS A 326 -1.40 19.20 -16.64
CA HIS A 326 -2.55 18.67 -15.89
C HIS A 326 -3.89 19.32 -16.24
N ALA A 327 -3.91 20.61 -16.57
CA ALA A 327 -5.15 21.32 -16.90
C ALA A 327 -5.71 20.88 -18.26
N ALA A 328 -4.87 20.79 -19.28
CA ALA A 328 -5.26 20.29 -20.60
C ALA A 328 -5.65 18.79 -20.53
N GLN A 329 -4.90 18.02 -19.77
CA GLN A 329 -5.16 16.58 -19.55
C GLN A 329 -6.51 16.37 -18.84
N ALA A 330 -6.80 17.10 -17.77
CA ALA A 330 -8.07 17.05 -17.07
C ALA A 330 -9.25 17.42 -17.96
N ALA A 331 -9.08 18.46 -18.80
CA ALA A 331 -10.08 18.89 -19.77
C ALA A 331 -10.34 17.82 -20.86
N HIS A 332 -9.28 17.19 -21.38
CA HIS A 332 -9.37 16.06 -22.32
C HIS A 332 -10.13 14.88 -21.69
N THR A 333 -9.73 14.51 -20.49
CA THR A 333 -10.36 13.42 -19.75
C THR A 333 -11.83 13.68 -19.45
N ALA A 334 -12.19 14.92 -19.12
CA ALA A 334 -13.59 15.30 -18.90
C ALA A 334 -14.46 15.15 -20.17
N LEU A 335 -13.95 15.51 -21.34
CA LEU A 335 -14.64 15.30 -22.63
C LEU A 335 -14.78 13.80 -22.94
N SER A 336 -13.72 13.04 -22.77
CA SER A 336 -13.71 11.57 -22.97
C SER A 336 -14.67 10.88 -22.04
N PHE A 337 -14.70 11.32 -20.77
CA PHE A 337 -15.64 10.84 -19.75
C PHE A 337 -17.09 11.10 -20.18
N GLN A 338 -17.44 12.31 -20.61
CA GLN A 338 -18.79 12.65 -21.04
C GLN A 338 -19.20 11.85 -22.29
N ALA A 339 -18.30 11.67 -23.24
CA ALA A 339 -18.57 10.85 -24.42
C ALA A 339 -18.85 9.40 -24.07
N ALA A 340 -18.05 8.81 -23.18
CA ALA A 340 -18.27 7.43 -22.72
C ALA A 340 -19.53 7.29 -21.85
N ALA A 341 -19.83 8.27 -21.00
CA ALA A 341 -21.05 8.30 -20.19
C ALA A 341 -22.30 8.43 -21.06
N ALA A 342 -22.25 9.25 -22.11
CA ALA A 342 -23.35 9.42 -23.07
C ALA A 342 -23.65 8.09 -23.80
N GLN A 343 -22.63 7.34 -24.24
CA GLN A 343 -22.82 6.03 -24.87
C GLN A 343 -23.55 5.03 -23.96
N LEU A 344 -23.25 5.04 -22.67
CA LEU A 344 -23.92 4.20 -21.68
C LEU A 344 -25.37 4.65 -21.46
N ALA A 345 -25.61 5.95 -21.35
CA ALA A 345 -26.96 6.50 -21.21
C ALA A 345 -27.83 6.30 -22.45
N ASP A 346 -27.25 6.29 -23.66
CA ASP A 346 -27.98 5.99 -24.89
C ASP A 346 -28.39 4.54 -24.96
N ALA A 347 -27.60 3.61 -24.39
CA ALA A 347 -27.96 2.21 -24.23
C ALA A 347 -29.02 1.96 -23.13
N HIS A 348 -29.15 2.90 -22.19
CA HIS A 348 -30.05 2.85 -21.05
C HIS A 348 -30.79 4.19 -20.87
N PRO A 349 -31.80 4.48 -21.70
CA PRO A 349 -32.47 5.80 -21.73
C PRO A 349 -33.07 6.26 -20.39
N GLU A 350 -33.33 5.31 -19.48
CA GLU A 350 -33.83 5.57 -18.14
C GLU A 350 -32.75 6.03 -17.15
N TRP A 351 -31.47 5.92 -17.51
CA TRP A 351 -30.38 6.30 -16.61
C TRP A 351 -30.15 7.82 -16.60
N PRO A 352 -29.96 8.44 -15.43
CA PRO A 352 -29.54 9.82 -15.33
C PRO A 352 -28.20 10.06 -16.06
N ARG A 353 -28.04 11.26 -16.63
CA ARG A 353 -26.83 11.63 -17.39
C ARG A 353 -25.91 12.51 -16.55
N PHE A 354 -24.61 12.36 -16.78
CA PHE A 354 -23.61 13.16 -16.11
C PHE A 354 -23.56 14.61 -16.63
N ARG A 355 -23.17 15.49 -15.74
CA ARG A 355 -22.61 16.81 -16.00
C ARG A 355 -21.23 16.87 -15.36
N ALA A 356 -20.31 17.66 -15.86
CA ALA A 356 -18.94 17.69 -15.36
C ALA A 356 -18.37 19.12 -15.36
N ALA A 357 -17.38 19.35 -14.49
CA ALA A 357 -16.56 20.54 -14.54
C ALA A 357 -15.11 20.25 -14.20
N VAL A 358 -14.21 21.09 -14.73
CA VAL A 358 -12.79 21.08 -14.41
C VAL A 358 -12.36 22.48 -13.97
N ASN A 359 -11.69 22.55 -12.82
CA ASN A 359 -11.08 23.76 -12.34
C ASN A 359 -9.62 23.54 -11.96
N SER A 360 -8.75 24.45 -12.38
CA SER A 360 -7.32 24.40 -12.09
C SER A 360 -6.92 25.55 -11.17
N GLY A 361 -5.86 25.36 -10.40
CA GLY A 361 -5.30 26.37 -9.51
C GLY A 361 -4.62 25.75 -8.29
N GLU A 362 -4.17 26.60 -7.40
CA GLU A 362 -3.50 26.19 -6.18
C GLU A 362 -4.46 25.47 -5.22
N ALA A 363 -4.00 24.35 -4.67
CA ALA A 363 -4.67 23.63 -3.61
C ALA A 363 -3.66 23.00 -2.64
N LEU A 364 -4.05 22.87 -1.39
CA LEU A 364 -3.25 22.14 -0.40
C LEU A 364 -3.48 20.63 -0.60
N ALA A 365 -2.46 19.95 -1.10
CA ALA A 365 -2.43 18.49 -1.11
C ALA A 365 -1.75 17.99 0.18
N GLY A 366 -2.36 17.05 0.90
CA GLY A 366 -1.79 16.53 2.14
C GLY A 366 -2.78 15.72 2.97
N LEU A 367 -2.34 15.32 4.17
CA LEU A 367 -3.17 14.61 5.13
C LEU A 367 -4.14 15.57 5.81
N VAL A 368 -5.44 15.37 5.57
CA VAL A 368 -6.53 16.15 6.17
C VAL A 368 -7.29 15.30 7.18
N GLY A 369 -7.45 15.79 8.42
CA GLY A 369 -8.19 15.09 9.48
C GLY A 369 -7.64 15.32 10.88
N GLY A 370 -8.30 14.71 11.86
CA GLY A 370 -7.98 14.86 13.28
C GLY A 370 -6.78 14.00 13.75
N PRO A 371 -6.20 14.31 14.92
CA PRO A 371 -5.06 13.56 15.47
C PRO A 371 -5.42 12.14 15.93
N SER A 372 -6.69 11.77 15.98
CA SER A 372 -7.20 10.50 16.51
C SER A 372 -7.43 9.41 15.46
N GLY A 373 -6.68 9.42 14.33
CA GLY A 373 -6.66 8.29 13.37
C GLY A 373 -7.63 8.41 12.19
N HIS A 374 -8.41 9.47 12.06
CA HIS A 374 -9.26 9.73 10.90
C HIS A 374 -8.61 10.79 9.99
N ARG A 375 -7.44 10.43 9.44
CA ARG A 375 -6.73 11.25 8.44
C ARG A 375 -6.84 10.60 7.09
N LYS A 376 -7.29 11.38 6.10
CA LYS A 376 -7.28 11.00 4.69
C LYS A 376 -6.33 11.89 3.92
N HIS A 377 -5.63 11.32 2.96
CA HIS A 377 -4.94 12.14 1.99
C HIS A 377 -6.00 12.89 1.19
N GLY A 378 -5.98 14.21 1.28
CA GLY A 378 -6.98 15.07 0.69
C GLY A 378 -6.33 16.21 -0.09
N VAL A 379 -7.11 16.76 -1.01
CA VAL A 379 -6.81 18.05 -1.63
C VAL A 379 -7.90 19.00 -1.19
N VAL A 380 -7.49 20.10 -0.56
CA VAL A 380 -8.41 21.12 -0.03
C VAL A 380 -7.97 22.50 -0.51
N GLY A 381 -8.94 23.33 -0.79
CA GLY A 381 -8.71 24.70 -1.24
C GLY A 381 -9.89 25.26 -2.02
N ASP A 382 -9.77 26.51 -2.35
CA ASP A 382 -10.77 27.20 -3.16
C ASP A 382 -10.94 26.56 -4.53
N THR A 383 -9.84 26.08 -5.13
CA THR A 383 -9.81 25.36 -6.40
C THR A 383 -10.76 24.17 -6.42
N VAL A 384 -10.77 23.36 -5.34
CA VAL A 384 -11.65 22.20 -5.19
C VAL A 384 -13.11 22.62 -5.05
N ASN A 385 -13.37 23.63 -4.19
CA ASN A 385 -14.71 24.13 -3.95
C ASN A 385 -15.31 24.76 -5.21
N LEU A 386 -14.50 25.47 -5.97
CA LEU A 386 -14.93 26.08 -7.22
C LEU A 386 -15.26 25.03 -8.27
N ALA A 387 -14.45 23.97 -8.42
CA ALA A 387 -14.76 22.87 -9.33
C ALA A 387 -16.14 22.24 -9.07
N ALA A 388 -16.45 21.95 -7.80
CA ALA A 388 -17.75 21.41 -7.42
C ALA A 388 -18.92 22.37 -7.72
N ARG A 389 -18.69 23.69 -7.59
CA ARG A 389 -19.72 24.70 -7.87
C ARG A 389 -19.93 24.92 -9.37
N LEU A 390 -18.86 24.83 -10.16
CA LEU A 390 -18.95 24.90 -11.62
C LEU A 390 -19.67 23.65 -12.17
N GLU A 391 -19.45 22.48 -11.58
CA GLU A 391 -20.17 21.26 -11.94
C GLU A 391 -21.69 21.45 -11.81
N ALA A 392 -22.16 22.07 -10.71
CA ALA A 392 -23.58 22.35 -10.48
C ALA A 392 -24.20 23.27 -11.54
N GLN A 393 -23.41 24.05 -12.25
CA GLN A 393 -23.83 24.95 -13.33
C GLN A 393 -23.67 24.33 -14.73
N ALA A 394 -23.05 23.16 -14.82
CA ALA A 394 -22.82 22.51 -16.11
C ALA A 394 -24.14 21.97 -16.71
N PRO A 395 -24.35 22.13 -18.02
CA PRO A 395 -25.45 21.48 -18.71
C PRO A 395 -25.27 19.96 -18.72
N VAL A 396 -26.37 19.23 -18.83
CA VAL A 396 -26.33 17.75 -18.97
C VAL A 396 -25.48 17.37 -20.17
N GLY A 397 -24.54 16.47 -19.98
CA GLY A 397 -23.59 16.05 -21.01
C GLY A 397 -22.49 17.06 -21.34
N GLY A 398 -22.49 18.22 -20.68
CA GLY A 398 -21.51 19.28 -20.89
C GLY A 398 -20.34 19.23 -19.89
N VAL A 399 -19.28 19.96 -20.26
CA VAL A 399 -18.08 20.17 -19.42
C VAL A 399 -17.87 21.68 -19.24
N VAL A 400 -18.03 22.17 -18.01
CA VAL A 400 -17.71 23.56 -17.66
C VAL A 400 -16.29 23.63 -17.12
N ILE A 401 -15.53 24.63 -17.54
CA ILE A 401 -14.15 24.84 -17.09
C ILE A 401 -13.97 26.24 -16.48
N GLY A 402 -13.13 26.33 -15.45
CA GLY A 402 -12.73 27.61 -14.86
C GLY A 402 -11.74 28.38 -15.74
N ALA A 403 -11.56 29.67 -15.41
CA ALA A 403 -10.71 30.57 -16.18
C ALA A 403 -9.25 30.11 -16.34
N GLU A 404 -8.64 29.63 -15.24
CA GLU A 404 -7.26 29.13 -15.26
C GLU A 404 -7.13 27.84 -16.09
N THR A 405 -8.14 26.95 -16.03
CA THR A 405 -8.18 25.78 -16.92
C THR A 405 -8.27 26.21 -18.38
N ALA A 406 -9.15 27.16 -18.70
CA ALA A 406 -9.32 27.66 -20.08
C ALA A 406 -8.05 28.30 -20.63
N ALA A 407 -7.32 29.09 -19.81
CA ALA A 407 -6.06 29.69 -20.16
C ALA A 407 -4.92 28.70 -20.45
N ALA A 408 -4.98 27.51 -19.86
CA ALA A 408 -3.99 26.45 -20.03
C ALA A 408 -4.30 25.48 -21.18
N LEU A 409 -5.41 25.67 -21.91
CA LEU A 409 -5.77 24.81 -23.04
C LEU A 409 -4.87 25.06 -24.26
N PRO A 410 -4.67 24.01 -25.08
CA PRO A 410 -3.92 24.15 -26.32
C PRO A 410 -4.62 25.11 -27.31
N VAL A 411 -3.83 25.72 -28.16
CA VAL A 411 -4.32 26.62 -29.24
C VAL A 411 -5.30 25.86 -30.14
N GLY A 412 -6.47 26.47 -30.38
CA GLY A 412 -7.53 25.84 -31.19
C GLY A 412 -8.60 25.11 -30.38
N ALA A 413 -8.52 25.08 -29.06
CA ALA A 413 -9.61 24.61 -28.21
C ALA A 413 -10.87 25.47 -28.45
N LEU A 414 -12.02 24.83 -28.60
CA LEU A 414 -13.31 25.51 -28.78
C LEU A 414 -14.00 25.59 -27.40
N VAL A 415 -14.03 26.82 -26.90
CA VAL A 415 -14.70 27.17 -25.66
C VAL A 415 -15.73 28.26 -25.87
N GLU A 416 -16.85 28.22 -25.20
CA GLU A 416 -17.88 29.25 -25.18
C GLU A 416 -17.89 29.91 -23.79
N ARG A 417 -17.70 31.23 -23.78
CA ARG A 417 -17.75 31.99 -22.53
C ARG A 417 -19.17 32.03 -21.97
N LEU A 418 -19.33 31.54 -20.76
CA LEU A 418 -20.59 31.60 -20.04
C LEU A 418 -20.82 33.04 -19.45
N PRO A 419 -22.07 33.41 -19.18
CA PRO A 419 -22.35 34.58 -18.34
C PRO A 419 -21.62 34.43 -17.00
N PRO A 420 -21.13 35.55 -16.41
CA PRO A 420 -20.49 35.49 -15.10
C PRO A 420 -21.37 34.77 -14.10
N LEU A 421 -20.81 33.74 -13.44
CA LEU A 421 -21.54 32.85 -12.55
C LEU A 421 -21.48 33.37 -11.10
N GLU A 422 -22.65 33.64 -10.53
CA GLU A 422 -22.77 33.88 -9.07
C GLU A 422 -22.60 32.56 -8.33
N VAL A 423 -21.51 32.44 -7.59
CA VAL A 423 -21.15 31.20 -6.90
C VAL A 423 -21.18 31.43 -5.40
N LYS A 424 -21.94 30.63 -4.66
CA LYS A 424 -22.06 30.75 -3.20
C LYS A 424 -20.70 30.86 -2.52
N GLY A 425 -20.44 31.96 -1.78
CA GLY A 425 -19.19 32.20 -1.03
C GLY A 425 -18.07 32.78 -1.87
N LYS A 426 -18.36 33.38 -3.02
CA LYS A 426 -17.52 34.30 -3.75
C LYS A 426 -18.23 35.66 -3.77
N ASP A 427 -17.48 36.72 -3.48
CA ASP A 427 -18.01 38.09 -3.45
C ASP A 427 -18.13 38.66 -4.90
N GLU A 428 -17.33 38.13 -5.82
CA GLU A 428 -17.33 38.50 -7.24
C GLU A 428 -17.80 37.31 -8.09
N PRO A 429 -18.54 37.61 -9.19
CA PRO A 429 -18.91 36.59 -10.17
C PRO A 429 -17.68 35.92 -10.79
N VAL A 430 -17.74 34.59 -10.98
CA VAL A 430 -16.65 33.78 -11.49
C VAL A 430 -16.77 33.63 -13.01
N GLU A 431 -15.65 33.81 -13.72
CA GLU A 431 -15.57 33.49 -15.13
C GLU A 431 -15.48 31.97 -15.35
N ALA A 432 -16.34 31.48 -16.25
CA ALA A 432 -16.35 30.09 -16.65
C ALA A 432 -16.66 29.94 -18.14
N TYR A 433 -16.33 28.76 -18.65
CA TYR A 433 -16.48 28.48 -20.08
C TYR A 433 -17.06 27.08 -20.27
N LEU A 434 -17.92 26.91 -21.27
CA LEU A 434 -18.36 25.60 -21.72
C LEU A 434 -17.32 25.09 -22.74
N LEU A 435 -16.75 23.93 -22.45
CA LEU A 435 -15.75 23.28 -23.30
C LEU A 435 -16.46 22.35 -24.29
N HIS A 436 -16.27 22.62 -25.58
CA HIS A 436 -16.84 21.81 -26.65
C HIS A 436 -15.84 20.78 -27.22
N ARG A 437 -14.58 21.21 -27.43
CA ARG A 437 -13.51 20.32 -27.92
C ARG A 437 -12.12 20.96 -27.67
N LEU A 438 -11.12 20.10 -27.56
CA LEU A 438 -9.73 20.52 -27.68
C LEU A 438 -9.36 20.58 -29.16
N GLY A 439 -8.44 21.48 -29.49
CA GLY A 439 -7.93 21.59 -30.87
C GLY A 439 -7.32 20.28 -31.38
N PRO A 440 -7.03 20.16 -32.69
CA PRO A 440 -6.32 18.98 -33.20
C PRO A 440 -5.01 18.81 -32.41
N GLU A 441 -4.72 17.57 -32.06
CA GLU A 441 -3.40 17.18 -31.52
C GLU A 441 -2.32 17.65 -32.48
N ALA A 442 -1.32 18.40 -31.98
CA ALA A 442 -0.20 18.92 -32.77
C ALA A 442 0.81 17.81 -33.08
#